data_e7be683815d46378b5f5eded6cb167b7
#
_entry.id   e7be683815d46378b5f5eded6cb167b7
#
_cell.length_a   1.000
_cell.length_b   1.000
_cell.length_c   1.000
_cell.angle_alpha   90.00
_cell.angle_beta   90.00
_cell.angle_gamma   90.00
#
_symmetry.space_group_name_H-M   'P 1'
#
loop_
_entity.id
_entity.type
_entity.pdbx_description
1 polymer ?
#
loop_
_entity_poly.entity_id
_entity_poly.type
_entity_poly.pdbx_seq_one_letter_code
_entity_poly.pdbx_strand_id
1 'polypeptide(L)'
;LSAEYSRVSDAKYFKEIARTNTDVKTLKSSLKYSYDDKDNNLSLMILTEDEQLVNAGTPVYTRALEGSVSKTLNADQKMPIQVDLVSTRFAHDTATKESGTRTHVKLGTSRELNISFPKVTPRASVAITNYSLKNSPNINRTILGSGLDVDFTINNETNLFGYKVNHQISPVISYNYR
;
A
#
# COMPACT_ATOMS: atom_id res chain seq x y z
N LEU A 1 -3.40 2.73 17.12
CA LEU A 1 -4.69 2.04 17.01
C LEU A 1 -5.73 3.01 16.48
N SER A 2 -6.48 2.62 15.45
CA SER A 2 -7.67 3.33 14.97
C SER A 2 -8.84 2.36 14.83
N ALA A 3 -10.03 2.82 15.20
CA ALA A 3 -11.27 2.06 15.02
C ALA A 3 -12.34 3.00 14.47
N GLU A 4 -13.06 2.51 13.46
CA GLU A 4 -14.22 3.14 12.89
C GLU A 4 -15.37 2.14 12.94
N TYR A 5 -16.50 2.56 13.48
CA TYR A 5 -17.67 1.71 13.57
C TYR A 5 -18.89 2.43 13.00
N SER A 6 -19.45 1.86 11.95
CA SER A 6 -20.63 2.38 11.27
C SER A 6 -21.61 1.24 11.02
N ARG A 7 -22.74 1.25 11.71
CA ARG A 7 -23.78 0.24 11.56
C ARG A 7 -25.16 0.83 11.80
N VAL A 8 -26.16 0.31 11.11
CA VAL A 8 -27.57 0.66 11.31
C VAL A 8 -28.37 -0.59 11.64
N SER A 9 -29.55 -0.41 12.24
CA SER A 9 -30.42 -1.52 12.68
C SER A 9 -30.97 -2.34 11.50
N ASP A 10 -31.21 -1.70 10.35
CA ASP A 10 -31.73 -2.35 9.15
C ASP A 10 -31.24 -1.66 7.87
N ALA A 11 -31.34 -2.38 6.75
CA ALA A 11 -30.83 -1.93 5.46
C ALA A 11 -31.62 -0.73 4.85
N LYS A 12 -32.81 -0.43 5.37
CA LYS A 12 -33.66 0.66 4.87
C LYS A 12 -33.65 1.89 5.77
N TYR A 13 -32.84 1.87 6.82
CA TYR A 13 -32.75 2.93 7.85
C TYR A 13 -32.71 4.34 7.26
N PHE A 14 -31.84 4.60 6.30
CA PHE A 14 -31.70 5.92 5.69
C PHE A 14 -32.91 6.37 4.89
N LYS A 15 -33.61 5.41 4.27
CA LYS A 15 -34.80 5.71 3.47
C LYS A 15 -36.03 5.96 4.33
N GLU A 16 -36.21 5.19 5.40
CA GLU A 16 -37.44 5.18 6.20
C GLU A 16 -37.39 6.19 7.36
N ILE A 17 -36.23 6.28 8.05
CA ILE A 17 -36.11 7.09 9.28
C ILE A 17 -35.48 8.44 9.00
N ALA A 18 -34.34 8.47 8.33
CA ALA A 18 -33.61 9.71 8.12
C ALA A 18 -34.24 10.60 7.02
N ARG A 19 -35.18 10.07 6.22
CA ARG A 19 -35.81 10.76 5.08
C ARG A 19 -34.82 11.48 4.17
N THR A 20 -33.57 11.13 4.25
CA THR A 20 -32.48 11.67 3.43
C THR A 20 -32.27 10.70 2.28
N ASN A 21 -32.35 11.24 1.07
CA ASN A 21 -31.98 10.49 -0.12
C ASN A 21 -30.45 10.38 -0.14
N THR A 22 -29.90 9.49 0.67
CA THR A 22 -28.46 9.28 0.75
C THR A 22 -28.06 8.24 -0.28
N ASP A 23 -27.10 8.57 -1.12
CA ASP A 23 -26.44 7.63 -2.03
C ASP A 23 -25.55 6.60 -1.29
N VAL A 24 -25.65 6.56 0.04
CA VAL A 24 -24.92 5.58 0.87
C VAL A 24 -25.47 4.19 0.59
N LYS A 25 -24.67 3.35 -0.01
CA LYS A 25 -25.00 1.96 -0.34
C LYS A 25 -24.39 0.96 0.63
N THR A 26 -23.33 1.37 1.31
CA THR A 26 -22.58 0.53 2.23
C THR A 26 -22.10 1.32 3.44
N LEU A 27 -22.05 0.68 4.59
CA LEU A 27 -21.44 1.19 5.82
C LEU A 27 -20.24 0.30 6.16
N LYS A 28 -19.08 0.91 6.29
CA LYS A 28 -17.84 0.21 6.66
C LYS A 28 -17.56 0.36 8.13
N SER A 29 -17.13 -0.75 8.73
CA SER A 29 -16.53 -0.78 10.06
C SER A 29 -15.11 -1.31 9.91
N SER A 30 -14.15 -0.72 10.60
CA SER A 30 -12.76 -1.16 10.54
C SER A 30 -12.05 -1.03 11.88
N LEU A 31 -11.12 -1.94 12.12
CA LEU A 31 -10.18 -1.87 13.23
C LEU A 31 -8.78 -2.05 12.67
N LYS A 32 -7.91 -1.05 12.92
CA LYS A 32 -6.52 -1.05 12.46
C LYS A 32 -5.59 -0.86 13.66
N TYR A 33 -4.62 -1.74 13.77
CA TYR A 33 -3.46 -1.58 14.65
C TYR A 33 -2.21 -1.41 13.79
N SER A 34 -1.38 -0.41 14.11
CA SER A 34 -0.09 -0.20 13.46
C SER A 34 0.98 -0.01 14.52
N TYR A 35 2.14 -0.58 14.28
CA TYR A 35 3.36 -0.43 15.07
C TYR A 35 4.52 -0.13 14.14
N ASP A 36 5.25 0.93 14.43
CA ASP A 36 6.42 1.37 13.67
C ASP A 36 7.60 1.49 14.61
N ASP A 37 8.63 0.72 14.35
CA ASP A 37 9.92 0.74 15.04
C ASP A 37 10.97 1.32 14.08
N LYS A 38 11.29 2.59 14.28
CA LYS A 38 12.24 3.31 13.44
C LYS A 38 13.67 2.84 13.64
N ASP A 39 14.03 2.40 14.84
CA ASP A 39 15.38 1.97 15.17
C ASP A 39 15.72 0.65 14.47
N ASN A 40 14.74 -0.22 14.34
CA ASN A 40 14.86 -1.50 13.66
C ASN A 40 14.35 -1.49 12.21
N ASN A 41 13.88 -0.34 11.70
CA ASN A 41 13.27 -0.19 10.38
C ASN A 41 12.17 -1.23 10.12
N LEU A 42 11.28 -1.41 11.11
CA LEU A 42 10.23 -2.41 11.11
C LEU A 42 8.86 -1.74 11.23
N SER A 43 7.96 -2.06 10.32
CA SER A 43 6.55 -1.67 10.39
C SER A 43 5.66 -2.91 10.40
N LEU A 44 4.69 -2.93 11.31
CA LEU A 44 3.68 -3.96 11.43
C LEU A 44 2.29 -3.33 11.34
N MET A 45 1.37 -4.01 10.67
CA MET A 45 -0.03 -3.59 10.63
C MET A 45 -0.94 -4.81 10.68
N ILE A 46 -2.05 -4.68 11.42
CA ILE A 46 -3.17 -5.60 11.39
C ILE A 46 -4.43 -4.77 11.13
N LEU A 47 -5.24 -5.20 10.18
CA LEU A 47 -6.48 -4.56 9.77
C LEU A 47 -7.59 -5.61 9.65
N THR A 48 -8.77 -5.29 10.15
CA THR A 48 -10.00 -6.02 9.83
C THR A 48 -11.07 -5.03 9.36
N GLU A 49 -11.84 -5.43 8.37
CA GLU A 49 -12.93 -4.66 7.81
C GLU A 49 -14.20 -5.52 7.76
N ASP A 50 -15.31 -4.88 8.06
CA ASP A 50 -16.67 -5.42 7.89
C ASP A 50 -17.51 -4.41 7.13
N GLU A 51 -18.46 -4.87 6.33
CA GLU A 51 -19.31 -4.03 5.49
C GLU A 51 -20.76 -4.43 5.62
N GLN A 52 -21.60 -3.48 6.00
CA GLN A 52 -23.06 -3.63 6.01
C GLN A 52 -23.66 -3.01 4.76
N LEU A 53 -24.42 -3.80 3.99
CA LEU A 53 -25.17 -3.30 2.85
C LEU A 53 -26.42 -2.56 3.31
N VAL A 54 -26.64 -1.38 2.72
CA VAL A 54 -27.83 -0.53 2.94
C VAL A 54 -28.35 -0.04 1.59
N ASN A 55 -29.63 0.36 1.52
CA ASN A 55 -30.26 0.97 0.34
C ASN A 55 -30.02 0.19 -0.98
N ALA A 56 -30.18 -1.15 -0.96
CA ALA A 56 -29.95 -2.00 -2.13
C ALA A 56 -28.53 -1.88 -2.73
N GLY A 57 -27.55 -1.68 -1.88
CA GLY A 57 -26.14 -1.77 -2.28
C GLY A 57 -25.78 -3.15 -2.84
N THR A 58 -24.74 -3.22 -3.65
CA THR A 58 -24.17 -4.46 -4.14
C THR A 58 -23.00 -4.88 -3.25
N PRO A 59 -22.90 -6.18 -2.89
CA PRO A 59 -21.76 -6.67 -2.14
C PRO A 59 -20.45 -6.40 -2.84
N VAL A 60 -19.43 -6.05 -2.06
CA VAL A 60 -18.04 -5.91 -2.54
C VAL A 60 -17.13 -6.83 -1.73
N TYR A 61 -15.90 -6.98 -2.18
CA TYR A 61 -14.89 -7.71 -1.41
C TYR A 61 -14.48 -6.93 -0.18
N THR A 62 -14.48 -7.58 0.97
CA THR A 62 -13.99 -7.05 2.24
C THR A 62 -12.68 -7.72 2.64
N ARG A 63 -11.84 -6.99 3.37
CA ARG A 63 -10.64 -7.51 4.00
C ARG A 63 -10.99 -8.01 5.40
N ALA A 64 -11.49 -9.22 5.48
CA ALA A 64 -11.88 -9.80 6.76
C ALA A 64 -10.73 -9.82 7.78
N LEU A 65 -9.49 -10.00 7.29
CA LEU A 65 -8.26 -9.84 8.06
C LEU A 65 -7.10 -9.57 7.12
N GLU A 66 -6.31 -8.55 7.40
CA GLU A 66 -5.05 -8.27 6.72
C GLU A 66 -3.94 -8.07 7.75
N GLY A 67 -2.83 -8.75 7.56
CA GLY A 67 -1.60 -8.54 8.30
C GLY A 67 -0.49 -8.13 7.35
N SER A 68 0.29 -7.12 7.70
CA SER A 68 1.47 -6.74 6.94
C SER A 68 2.68 -6.52 7.83
N VAL A 69 3.84 -6.87 7.28
CA VAL A 69 5.16 -6.65 7.86
C VAL A 69 6.03 -6.03 6.78
N SER A 70 6.67 -4.92 7.09
CA SER A 70 7.69 -4.30 6.24
C SER A 70 8.96 -4.11 7.06
N LYS A 71 10.10 -4.53 6.52
CA LYS A 71 11.40 -4.39 7.17
C LYS A 71 12.48 -4.04 6.17
N THR A 72 13.33 -3.08 6.53
CA THR A 72 14.55 -2.78 5.78
C THR A 72 15.74 -3.40 6.53
N LEU A 73 16.39 -4.34 5.89
CA LEU A 73 17.64 -4.97 6.37
C LEU A 73 18.82 -4.16 5.83
N ASN A 74 19.89 -4.07 6.64
CA ASN A 74 21.11 -3.37 6.26
C ASN A 74 20.84 -1.91 5.83
N ALA A 75 19.95 -1.21 6.53
CA ALA A 75 19.53 0.16 6.18
C ALA A 75 20.70 1.14 6.07
N ASP A 76 21.75 0.95 6.89
CA ASP A 76 22.95 1.79 6.94
C ASP A 76 24.00 1.40 5.89
N GLN A 77 23.75 0.34 5.11
CA GLN A 77 24.68 -0.13 4.09
C GLN A 77 24.34 0.44 2.72
N LYS A 78 25.34 0.43 1.82
CA LYS A 78 25.19 0.90 0.43
C LYS A 78 24.12 0.14 -0.37
N MET A 79 23.62 -0.97 0.15
CA MET A 79 22.67 -1.85 -0.53
C MET A 79 21.64 -2.40 0.46
N PRO A 80 20.68 -1.57 0.89
CA PRO A 80 19.60 -2.01 1.77
C PRO A 80 18.70 -3.02 1.06
N ILE A 81 18.15 -3.96 1.83
CA ILE A 81 17.18 -4.94 1.34
C ILE A 81 15.85 -4.66 2.02
N GLN A 82 14.85 -4.30 1.24
CA GLN A 82 13.48 -4.14 1.71
C GLN A 82 12.72 -5.46 1.57
N VAL A 83 12.05 -5.86 2.63
CA VAL A 83 11.19 -7.06 2.70
C VAL A 83 9.79 -6.61 3.07
N ASP A 84 8.83 -6.85 2.20
CA ASP A 84 7.43 -6.59 2.44
C ASP A 84 6.65 -7.91 2.38
N LEU A 85 5.88 -8.19 3.42
CA LEU A 85 4.96 -9.32 3.49
C LEU A 85 3.55 -8.79 3.78
N VAL A 86 2.58 -9.17 2.96
CA VAL A 86 1.17 -8.86 3.19
C VAL A 86 0.37 -10.13 3.04
N SER A 87 -0.43 -10.47 4.05
CA SER A 87 -1.39 -11.57 3.98
C SER A 87 -2.79 -11.03 4.23
N THR A 88 -3.69 -11.22 3.25
CA THR A 88 -5.05 -10.69 3.28
C THR A 88 -6.03 -11.84 3.11
N ARG A 89 -6.90 -12.04 4.10
CA ARG A 89 -8.10 -12.87 3.95
C ARG A 89 -9.21 -12.00 3.39
N PHE A 90 -9.64 -12.29 2.17
CA PHE A 90 -10.73 -11.60 1.52
C PHE A 90 -12.00 -12.46 1.52
N ALA A 91 -13.13 -11.81 1.72
CA ALA A 91 -14.44 -12.43 1.72
C ALA A 91 -15.41 -11.64 0.82
N HIS A 92 -16.42 -12.33 0.32
CA HIS A 92 -17.51 -11.73 -0.43
C HIS A 92 -18.82 -12.40 0.00
N ASP A 93 -19.87 -11.60 0.24
CA ASP A 93 -21.15 -12.11 0.75
C ASP A 93 -21.93 -12.94 -0.27
N THR A 94 -21.64 -12.75 -1.55
CA THR A 94 -22.29 -13.54 -2.62
C THR A 94 -21.61 -14.89 -2.75
N ALA A 95 -22.35 -15.96 -2.56
CA ALA A 95 -21.83 -17.34 -2.59
C ALA A 95 -21.16 -17.76 -3.92
N THR A 96 -21.50 -17.10 -5.02
CA THR A 96 -20.90 -17.35 -6.35
C THR A 96 -19.54 -16.65 -6.55
N LYS A 97 -19.12 -15.79 -5.61
CA LYS A 97 -17.84 -15.11 -5.66
C LYS A 97 -16.80 -15.84 -4.82
N GLU A 98 -15.59 -15.89 -5.32
CA GLU A 98 -14.48 -16.55 -4.64
C GLU A 98 -14.05 -15.77 -3.39
N SER A 99 -13.87 -16.52 -2.31
CA SER A 99 -13.22 -16.03 -1.08
C SER A 99 -11.94 -16.81 -0.87
N GLY A 100 -10.99 -16.23 -0.14
CA GLY A 100 -9.73 -16.91 0.07
C GLY A 100 -8.69 -16.05 0.80
N THR A 101 -7.45 -16.48 0.69
CA THR A 101 -6.31 -15.75 1.25
C THR A 101 -5.33 -15.41 0.13
N ARG A 102 -4.89 -14.16 0.10
CA ARG A 102 -3.80 -13.69 -0.74
C ARG A 102 -2.57 -13.45 0.14
N THR A 103 -1.47 -14.10 -0.17
CA THR A 103 -0.18 -13.81 0.46
C THR A 103 0.74 -13.22 -0.59
N HIS A 104 1.31 -12.06 -0.30
CA HIS A 104 2.20 -11.32 -1.18
C HIS A 104 3.51 -11.05 -0.45
N VAL A 105 4.61 -11.47 -1.05
CA VAL A 105 5.97 -11.21 -0.56
C VAL A 105 6.70 -10.42 -1.63
N LYS A 106 7.30 -9.30 -1.26
CA LYS A 106 8.17 -8.52 -2.14
C LYS A 106 9.52 -8.33 -1.48
N LEU A 107 10.57 -8.65 -2.23
CA LEU A 107 11.95 -8.32 -1.90
C LEU A 107 12.44 -7.28 -2.88
N GLY A 108 13.05 -6.22 -2.37
CA GLY A 108 13.59 -5.15 -3.19
C GLY A 108 14.93 -4.68 -2.67
N THR A 109 15.78 -4.20 -3.58
CA THR A 109 17.03 -3.54 -3.24
C THR A 109 17.32 -2.41 -4.19
N SER A 110 18.06 -1.43 -3.72
CA SER A 110 18.55 -0.32 -4.52
C SER A 110 19.96 0.04 -4.07
N ARG A 111 20.74 0.63 -4.97
CA ARG A 111 22.10 1.07 -4.65
C ARG A 111 22.39 2.39 -5.36
N GLU A 112 22.69 3.43 -4.58
CA GLU A 112 23.24 4.65 -5.17
C GLU A 112 24.67 4.40 -5.66
N LEU A 113 24.92 4.67 -6.93
CA LEU A 113 26.26 4.55 -7.50
C LEU A 113 27.10 5.79 -7.11
N ASN A 114 28.37 5.54 -6.80
CA ASN A 114 29.32 6.60 -6.46
C ASN A 114 29.76 7.39 -7.72
N ILE A 115 28.80 8.08 -8.33
CA ILE A 115 29.02 8.97 -9.48
C ILE A 115 28.75 10.39 -8.97
N SER A 116 29.70 11.31 -9.23
CA SER A 116 29.60 12.68 -8.69
C SER A 116 28.36 13.42 -9.18
N PHE A 117 27.95 13.17 -10.44
CA PHE A 117 26.76 13.77 -11.06
C PHE A 117 26.47 13.11 -12.42
N PRO A 118 25.21 12.78 -12.76
CA PRO A 118 24.03 12.77 -11.90
C PRO A 118 24.07 11.62 -10.87
N LYS A 119 23.22 11.68 -9.83
CA LYS A 119 23.03 10.54 -8.94
C LYS A 119 22.25 9.45 -9.66
N VAL A 120 22.80 8.25 -9.71
CA VAL A 120 22.22 7.11 -10.40
C VAL A 120 21.92 6.00 -9.40
N THR A 121 20.66 5.56 -9.34
CA THR A 121 20.20 4.54 -8.39
C THR A 121 19.50 3.40 -9.13
N PRO A 122 20.21 2.33 -9.50
CA PRO A 122 19.59 1.09 -9.99
C PRO A 122 18.80 0.42 -8.88
N ARG A 123 17.68 -0.22 -9.27
CA ARG A 123 16.78 -0.98 -8.40
C ARG A 123 16.48 -2.34 -8.98
N ALA A 124 16.34 -3.33 -8.11
CA ALA A 124 15.87 -4.66 -8.47
C ALA A 124 14.84 -5.14 -7.44
N SER A 125 13.85 -5.89 -7.89
CA SER A 125 12.86 -6.48 -7.00
C SER A 125 12.30 -7.79 -7.55
N VAL A 126 11.85 -8.65 -6.63
CA VAL A 126 11.04 -9.82 -6.93
C VAL A 126 9.79 -9.78 -6.05
N ALA A 127 8.64 -10.05 -6.65
CA ALA A 127 7.39 -10.14 -5.93
C ALA A 127 6.70 -11.47 -6.26
N ILE A 128 6.31 -12.19 -5.20
CA ILE A 128 5.60 -13.47 -5.30
C ILE A 128 4.24 -13.29 -4.65
N THR A 129 3.19 -13.64 -5.37
CA THR A 129 1.82 -13.60 -4.87
C THR A 129 1.20 -14.98 -4.99
N ASN A 130 0.70 -15.49 -3.89
CA ASN A 130 -0.08 -16.74 -3.82
C ASN A 130 -1.53 -16.39 -3.47
N TYR A 131 -2.47 -16.96 -4.20
CA TYR A 131 -3.90 -16.95 -3.88
C TYR A 131 -4.32 -18.36 -3.52
N SER A 132 -4.76 -18.57 -2.29
CA SER A 132 -5.43 -19.79 -1.83
C SER A 132 -6.93 -19.51 -1.84
N LEU A 133 -7.64 -20.06 -2.84
CA LEU A 133 -9.05 -19.82 -3.08
C LEU A 133 -9.89 -20.97 -2.47
N LYS A 134 -11.12 -20.66 -2.05
CA LYS A 134 -11.98 -21.63 -1.37
C LYS A 134 -12.49 -22.71 -2.32
N ASN A 135 -12.87 -22.33 -3.56
CA ASN A 135 -13.55 -23.22 -4.50
C ASN A 135 -12.78 -23.38 -5.83
N SER A 136 -11.59 -22.80 -5.95
CA SER A 136 -10.77 -22.84 -7.16
C SER A 136 -9.33 -23.23 -6.85
N PRO A 137 -8.56 -23.72 -7.82
CA PRO A 137 -7.14 -24.02 -7.65
C PRO A 137 -6.35 -22.80 -7.19
N ASN A 138 -5.29 -23.04 -6.45
CA ASN A 138 -4.36 -21.99 -6.03
C ASN A 138 -3.67 -21.35 -7.22
N ILE A 139 -3.52 -20.03 -7.17
CA ILE A 139 -2.87 -19.25 -8.21
C ILE A 139 -1.58 -18.67 -7.66
N ASN A 140 -0.49 -18.88 -8.38
CA ASN A 140 0.82 -18.31 -8.06
C ASN A 140 1.23 -17.34 -9.16
N ARG A 141 1.77 -16.18 -8.76
CA ARG A 141 2.31 -15.19 -9.67
C ARG A 141 3.66 -14.70 -9.16
N THR A 142 4.67 -14.72 -10.02
CA THR A 142 5.98 -14.13 -9.75
C THR A 142 6.21 -12.98 -10.72
N ILE A 143 6.67 -11.85 -10.19
CA ILE A 143 7.00 -10.66 -10.97
C ILE A 143 8.42 -10.26 -10.62
N LEU A 144 9.27 -10.17 -11.64
CA LEU A 144 10.59 -9.57 -11.54
C LEU A 144 10.50 -8.11 -11.95
N GLY A 145 11.12 -7.23 -11.18
CA GLY A 145 11.16 -5.81 -11.46
C GLY A 145 12.60 -5.31 -11.47
N SER A 146 12.90 -4.43 -12.40
CA SER A 146 14.14 -3.65 -12.42
C SER A 146 13.83 -2.20 -12.70
N GLY A 147 14.71 -1.31 -12.27
CA GLY A 147 14.52 0.12 -12.48
C GLY A 147 15.81 0.90 -12.33
N LEU A 148 15.77 2.11 -12.81
CA LEU A 148 16.87 3.06 -12.74
C LEU A 148 16.29 4.44 -12.45
N ASP A 149 16.78 5.09 -11.39
CA ASP A 149 16.50 6.49 -11.12
C ASP A 149 17.76 7.30 -11.41
N VAL A 150 17.58 8.42 -12.09
CA VAL A 150 18.63 9.39 -12.37
C VAL A 150 18.17 10.74 -11.86
N ASP A 151 18.88 11.27 -10.85
CA ASP A 151 18.60 12.54 -10.20
C ASP A 151 19.65 13.59 -10.63
N PHE A 152 19.15 14.71 -11.17
CA PHE A 152 19.94 15.84 -11.66
C PHE A 152 19.77 17.05 -10.74
N THR A 153 19.94 16.89 -9.42
CA THR A 153 19.81 18.02 -8.49
C THR A 153 20.88 19.08 -8.76
N ILE A 154 20.43 20.27 -9.15
CA ILE A 154 21.26 21.46 -9.41
C ILE A 154 20.92 22.50 -8.37
N ASN A 155 21.93 22.96 -7.62
CA ASN A 155 21.82 24.09 -6.68
C ASN A 155 22.55 25.28 -7.26
N ASN A 156 21.92 26.45 -7.28
CA ASN A 156 22.51 27.68 -7.71
C ASN A 156 22.16 28.83 -6.74
N GLU A 157 23.19 29.60 -6.33
CA GLU A 157 23.00 30.81 -5.53
C GLU A 157 22.97 32.02 -6.47
N THR A 158 21.93 32.83 -6.36
CA THR A 158 21.76 34.07 -7.14
C THR A 158 21.44 35.22 -6.22
N ASN A 159 22.02 36.41 -6.50
CA ASN A 159 21.63 37.64 -5.83
C ASN A 159 20.43 38.25 -6.54
N LEU A 160 19.28 38.30 -5.89
CA LEU A 160 18.07 38.94 -6.39
C LEU A 160 17.75 40.15 -5.51
N PHE A 161 17.72 41.34 -6.08
CA PHE A 161 17.44 42.61 -5.35
C PHE A 161 18.28 42.82 -4.07
N GLY A 162 19.54 42.37 -4.06
CA GLY A 162 20.42 42.46 -2.90
C GLY A 162 20.31 41.36 -1.86
N TYR A 163 19.40 40.38 -2.06
CA TYR A 163 19.26 39.20 -1.21
C TYR A 163 19.88 37.97 -1.87
N LYS A 164 20.62 37.17 -1.09
CA LYS A 164 21.09 35.86 -1.54
C LYS A 164 19.92 34.89 -1.57
N VAL A 165 19.59 34.36 -2.75
CA VAL A 165 18.54 33.40 -2.97
C VAL A 165 19.16 32.10 -3.47
N ASN A 166 18.87 30.99 -2.80
CA ASN A 166 19.30 29.66 -3.23
C ASN A 166 18.17 29.01 -4.06
N HIS A 167 18.48 28.67 -5.31
CA HIS A 167 17.58 27.96 -6.22
C HIS A 167 18.00 26.50 -6.31
N GLN A 168 17.08 25.59 -6.02
CA GLN A 168 17.27 24.16 -6.21
C GLN A 168 16.28 23.64 -7.27
N ILE A 169 16.81 22.99 -8.28
CA ILE A 169 16.03 22.27 -9.30
C ILE A 169 16.46 20.81 -9.24
N SER A 170 15.50 19.90 -9.01
CA SER A 170 15.77 18.47 -8.81
C SER A 170 14.91 17.60 -9.76
N PRO A 171 15.19 17.64 -11.09
CA PRO A 171 14.51 16.73 -12.01
C PRO A 171 14.97 15.28 -11.76
N VAL A 172 14.01 14.36 -11.69
CA VAL A 172 14.26 12.91 -11.55
C VAL A 172 13.67 12.18 -12.75
N ILE A 173 14.49 11.40 -13.43
CA ILE A 173 14.07 10.50 -14.50
C ILE A 173 14.02 9.09 -13.94
N SER A 174 12.86 8.43 -14.01
CA SER A 174 12.68 7.06 -13.52
C SER A 174 12.27 6.15 -14.67
N TYR A 175 13.02 5.07 -14.86
CA TYR A 175 12.68 3.97 -15.75
C TYR A 175 12.35 2.72 -14.94
N ASN A 176 11.24 2.06 -15.24
CA ASN A 176 10.82 0.83 -14.57
C ASN A 176 10.42 -0.21 -15.62
N TYR A 177 10.89 -1.44 -15.43
CA TYR A 177 10.52 -2.63 -16.18
C TYR A 177 9.93 -3.68 -15.23
N ARG A 178 8.82 -4.34 -15.67
CA ARG A 178 8.13 -5.41 -14.93
C ARG A 178 7.67 -6.51 -15.88
#